data_c72b6803e5b93a2775a0dbe860c0e43b
#
_entry.id   c72b6803e5b93a2775a0dbe860c0e43b
#
_cell.length_a   1.000
_cell.length_b   1.000
_cell.length_c   1.000
_cell.angle_alpha   90.00
_cell.angle_beta   90.00
_cell.angle_gamma   90.00
#
_symmetry.space_group_name_H-M   'P 1'
#
loop_
_entity.id
_entity.type
_entity.pdbx_description
1 polymer ?
#
loop_
_entity_poly.entity_id
_entity_poly.type
_entity_poly.pdbx_seq_one_letter_code
_entity_poly.pdbx_strand_id
1 'polypeptide(L)'
;MKIKKAFFKEISGELDSPLEIYLKFENSKNSYFFESVEGGEKWARYSIIGLPTDKKISLSKNPLEEIDAFLKGINVEKNESLPEFHGGLVGYFSYETIREIEGKLAKSTKPKLNY
;
A
#
# COMPACT_ATOMS: atom_id res chain seq x y z
N MET A 1 -1.30 -13.39 -20.51
CA MET A 1 -1.42 -12.73 -19.19
C MET A 1 -2.87 -12.81 -18.74
N LYS A 2 -3.13 -13.34 -17.55
CA LYS A 2 -4.52 -13.57 -17.10
C LYS A 2 -5.05 -12.26 -16.50
N ILE A 3 -6.11 -11.70 -17.08
CA ILE A 3 -6.78 -10.52 -16.55
C ILE A 3 -7.47 -10.91 -15.23
N LYS A 4 -7.24 -10.16 -14.18
CA LYS A 4 -7.89 -10.33 -12.87
C LYS A 4 -9.12 -9.46 -12.80
N LYS A 5 -10.17 -9.98 -12.18
CA LYS A 5 -11.39 -9.23 -11.94
C LYS A 5 -11.35 -8.64 -10.52
N ALA A 6 -11.64 -7.36 -10.40
CA ALA A 6 -11.87 -6.73 -9.10
C ALA A 6 -13.31 -7.01 -8.65
N PHE A 7 -13.46 -7.39 -7.40
CA PHE A 7 -14.76 -7.52 -6.75
C PHE A 7 -14.91 -6.39 -5.75
N PHE A 8 -16.05 -5.75 -5.78
CA PHE A 8 -16.38 -4.67 -4.84
C PHE A 8 -17.82 -4.79 -4.36
N LYS A 9 -18.07 -4.21 -3.20
CA LYS A 9 -19.40 -4.08 -2.63
C LYS A 9 -19.52 -2.70 -1.98
N GLU A 10 -20.51 -1.94 -2.36
CA GLU A 10 -20.86 -0.70 -1.70
C GLU A 10 -21.81 -0.98 -0.54
N ILE A 11 -21.53 -0.37 0.60
CA ILE A 11 -22.34 -0.47 1.80
C ILE A 11 -22.68 0.96 2.23
N SER A 12 -23.94 1.27 2.32
CA SER A 12 -24.45 2.56 2.81
C SER A 12 -25.17 2.36 4.13
N GLY A 13 -25.24 3.41 4.94
CA GLY A 13 -25.89 3.41 6.24
C GLY A 13 -25.06 4.07 7.33
N GLU A 14 -25.52 3.99 8.55
CA GLU A 14 -24.74 4.41 9.71
C GLU A 14 -23.66 3.36 9.98
N LEU A 15 -22.41 3.75 9.75
CA LEU A 15 -21.23 2.91 10.00
C LEU A 15 -20.46 3.50 11.17
N ASP A 16 -19.72 2.63 11.86
CA ASP A 16 -18.66 3.06 12.80
C ASP A 16 -17.68 3.98 12.08
N SER A 17 -16.99 4.83 12.81
CA SER A 17 -15.92 5.64 12.23
C SER A 17 -14.83 4.76 11.61
N PRO A 18 -14.08 5.23 10.60
CA PRO A 18 -13.01 4.46 9.99
C PRO A 18 -11.99 3.94 11.00
N LEU A 19 -11.67 4.73 12.02
CA LEU A 19 -10.78 4.32 13.10
C LEU A 19 -11.37 3.17 13.93
N GLU A 20 -12.64 3.24 14.31
CA GLU A 20 -13.31 2.16 15.05
C GLU A 20 -13.37 0.87 14.25
N ILE A 21 -13.59 0.98 12.94
CA ILE A 21 -13.53 -0.18 12.05
C ILE A 21 -12.14 -0.79 12.05
N TYR A 22 -11.08 0.02 11.92
CA TYR A 22 -9.70 -0.46 11.92
C TYR A 22 -9.31 -1.11 13.23
N LEU A 23 -9.69 -0.55 14.38
CA LEU A 23 -9.38 -1.09 15.70
C LEU A 23 -9.93 -2.50 15.94
N LYS A 24 -10.92 -2.93 15.18
CA LYS A 24 -11.42 -4.31 15.23
C LYS A 24 -10.40 -5.36 14.78
N PHE A 25 -9.36 -4.96 14.04
CA PHE A 25 -8.29 -5.84 13.54
C PHE A 25 -6.89 -5.27 13.70
N GLU A 26 -6.67 -4.33 14.61
CA GLU A 26 -5.36 -3.69 14.82
C GLU A 26 -4.23 -4.69 15.16
N ASN A 27 -4.56 -5.79 15.84
CA ASN A 27 -3.62 -6.84 16.19
C ASN A 27 -3.45 -7.89 15.09
N SER A 28 -4.05 -7.69 13.93
CA SER A 28 -3.99 -8.62 12.82
C SER A 28 -2.78 -8.33 11.91
N LYS A 29 -2.25 -9.37 11.29
CA LYS A 29 -1.07 -9.25 10.44
C LYS A 29 -1.35 -8.43 9.18
N ASN A 30 -0.43 -7.50 8.90
CA ASN A 30 -0.39 -6.74 7.64
C ASN A 30 -1.68 -5.95 7.36
N SER A 31 -2.38 -5.49 8.39
CA SER A 31 -3.42 -4.49 8.25
C SER A 31 -2.81 -3.10 8.26
N TYR A 32 -3.49 -2.13 7.65
CA TYR A 32 -3.07 -0.74 7.64
C TYR A 32 -4.26 0.21 7.64
N PHE A 33 -4.02 1.43 8.06
CA PHE A 33 -5.00 2.50 8.06
C PHE A 33 -4.35 3.80 7.59
N PHE A 34 -4.94 4.41 6.58
CA PHE A 34 -4.59 5.75 6.11
C PHE A 34 -5.79 6.65 6.22
N GLU A 35 -5.61 7.78 6.87
CA GLU A 35 -6.62 8.80 6.98
C GLU A 35 -6.06 10.15 6.53
N SER A 36 -6.81 10.86 5.71
CA SER A 36 -6.45 12.20 5.31
C SER A 36 -7.00 13.19 6.34
N VAL A 37 -6.11 13.86 7.07
CA VAL A 37 -6.46 14.78 8.17
C VAL A 37 -6.52 16.24 7.72
N GLU A 38 -5.78 16.61 6.67
CA GLU A 38 -5.71 17.98 6.18
C GLU A 38 -5.78 18.04 4.65
N GLY A 39 -6.34 19.12 4.10
CA GLY A 39 -6.26 19.37 2.68
C GLY A 39 -7.51 19.91 2.00
N GLY A 40 -8.49 20.37 2.77
CA GLY A 40 -9.74 20.89 2.24
C GLY A 40 -10.63 19.83 1.57
N GLU A 41 -11.79 20.23 1.10
CA GLU A 41 -12.84 19.32 0.60
C GLU A 41 -12.45 18.38 -0.54
N LYS A 42 -11.36 18.66 -1.25
CA LYS A 42 -10.91 17.83 -2.37
C LYS A 42 -10.01 16.66 -2.00
N TRP A 43 -9.22 16.77 -0.92
CA TRP A 43 -8.19 15.80 -0.57
C TRP A 43 -8.55 14.93 0.63
N ALA A 44 -9.34 15.44 1.55
CA ALA A 44 -9.78 14.72 2.75
C ALA A 44 -11.05 13.89 2.50
N ARG A 45 -11.10 13.13 1.38
CA ARG A 45 -12.32 12.40 0.99
C ARG A 45 -12.36 10.94 1.43
N TYR A 46 -11.22 10.36 1.68
CA TYR A 46 -11.14 8.92 1.88
C TYR A 46 -10.33 8.56 3.11
N SER A 47 -10.84 7.61 3.86
CA SER A 47 -10.06 6.78 4.76
C SER A 47 -9.89 5.42 4.10
N ILE A 48 -8.67 4.88 4.12
CA ILE A 48 -8.33 3.63 3.46
C ILE A 48 -7.89 2.62 4.51
N ILE A 49 -8.60 1.51 4.59
CA ILE A 49 -8.32 0.43 5.52
C ILE A 49 -7.94 -0.81 4.74
N GLY A 50 -6.70 -1.28 4.95
CA GLY A 50 -6.26 -2.56 4.43
C GLY A 50 -6.63 -3.67 5.39
N LEU A 51 -7.41 -4.62 4.90
CA LEU A 51 -7.81 -5.78 5.67
C LEU A 51 -6.61 -6.72 5.91
N PRO A 52 -6.63 -7.50 7.01
CA PRO A 52 -5.57 -8.44 7.34
C PRO A 52 -5.24 -9.39 6.19
N THR A 53 -3.95 -9.61 5.95
CA THR A 53 -3.48 -10.52 4.91
C THR A 53 -2.18 -11.21 5.31
N ASP A 54 -2.01 -12.44 4.88
CA ASP A 54 -0.72 -13.14 5.00
C ASP A 54 0.25 -12.81 3.86
N LYS A 55 -0.22 -12.08 2.84
CA LYS A 55 0.62 -11.69 1.70
C LYS A 55 1.53 -10.54 2.09
N LYS A 56 2.83 -10.81 2.09
CA LYS A 56 3.88 -9.84 2.32
C LYS A 56 5.00 -10.04 1.32
N ILE A 57 5.52 -8.95 0.78
CA ILE A 57 6.68 -8.93 -0.11
C ILE A 57 7.78 -8.14 0.62
N SER A 58 8.96 -8.74 0.74
CA SER A 58 10.15 -8.05 1.26
C SER A 58 11.21 -8.05 0.17
N LEU A 59 11.66 -6.87 -0.20
CA LEU A 59 12.59 -6.64 -1.30
C LEU A 59 13.88 -6.08 -0.73
N SER A 60 15.02 -6.63 -1.13
CA SER A 60 16.34 -6.21 -0.63
C SER A 60 17.33 -5.79 -1.72
N LYS A 61 17.03 -6.11 -2.97
CA LYS A 61 17.85 -5.74 -4.13
C LYS A 61 16.94 -5.14 -5.18
N ASN A 62 17.37 -4.01 -5.77
CA ASN A 62 16.61 -3.31 -6.82
C ASN A 62 15.10 -3.18 -6.51
N PRO A 63 14.71 -2.72 -5.30
CA PRO A 63 13.32 -2.78 -4.85
C PRO A 63 12.38 -2.01 -5.78
N LEU A 64 12.83 -0.92 -6.38
CA LEU A 64 12.00 -0.12 -7.28
C LEU A 64 11.70 -0.85 -8.58
N GLU A 65 12.69 -1.52 -9.16
CA GLU A 65 12.51 -2.31 -10.38
C GLU A 65 11.61 -3.53 -10.14
N GLU A 66 11.78 -4.20 -8.99
CA GLU A 66 10.95 -5.35 -8.64
C GLU A 66 9.49 -4.96 -8.37
N ILE A 67 9.25 -3.80 -7.73
CA ILE A 67 7.90 -3.24 -7.54
C ILE A 67 7.26 -2.92 -8.90
N ASP A 68 7.99 -2.27 -9.80
CA ASP A 68 7.49 -1.92 -11.13
C ASP A 68 7.14 -3.18 -11.93
N ALA A 69 8.02 -4.17 -11.91
CA ALA A 69 7.76 -5.47 -12.57
C ALA A 69 6.54 -6.18 -11.98
N PHE A 70 6.38 -6.15 -10.65
CA PHE A 70 5.23 -6.73 -9.98
C PHE A 70 3.93 -6.02 -10.38
N LEU A 71 3.91 -4.69 -10.38
CA LEU A 71 2.74 -3.90 -10.74
C LEU A 71 2.37 -4.09 -12.22
N LYS A 72 3.33 -4.13 -13.12
CA LYS A 72 3.11 -4.45 -14.54
C LYS A 72 2.56 -5.86 -14.76
N GLY A 73 2.86 -6.79 -13.85
CA GLY A 73 2.31 -8.14 -13.86
C GLY A 73 0.85 -8.24 -13.40
N ILE A 74 0.32 -7.19 -12.76
CA ILE A 74 -1.07 -7.13 -12.31
C ILE A 74 -1.90 -6.43 -13.38
N ASN A 75 -2.70 -7.20 -14.10
CA ASN A 75 -3.65 -6.65 -15.06
C ASN A 75 -5.07 -6.84 -14.49
N VAL A 76 -5.72 -5.73 -14.12
CA VAL A 76 -7.10 -5.72 -13.60
C VAL A 76 -8.02 -5.12 -14.64
N GLU A 77 -9.17 -5.73 -14.84
CA GLU A 77 -10.21 -5.21 -15.70
C GLU A 77 -10.63 -3.81 -15.24
N LYS A 78 -10.67 -2.85 -16.18
CA LYS A 78 -11.12 -1.49 -15.88
C LYS A 78 -12.59 -1.50 -15.49
N ASN A 79 -12.90 -0.84 -14.39
CA ASN A 79 -14.26 -0.65 -13.92
C ASN A 79 -14.42 0.77 -13.37
N GLU A 80 -15.20 1.58 -14.07
CA GLU A 80 -15.43 3.00 -13.74
C GLU A 80 -16.19 3.20 -12.42
N SER A 81 -16.84 2.15 -11.92
CA SER A 81 -17.51 2.19 -10.62
C SER A 81 -16.58 2.07 -9.43
N LEU A 82 -15.30 1.71 -9.66
CA LEU A 82 -14.32 1.62 -8.58
C LEU A 82 -13.77 3.00 -8.21
N PRO A 83 -13.45 3.24 -6.93
CA PRO A 83 -12.75 4.45 -6.53
C PRO A 83 -11.37 4.49 -7.18
N GLU A 84 -10.78 5.68 -7.25
CA GLU A 84 -9.49 5.91 -7.89
C GLU A 84 -8.38 5.02 -7.33
N PHE A 85 -8.33 4.87 -5.99
CA PHE A 85 -7.49 3.87 -5.35
C PHE A 85 -8.33 2.64 -4.95
N HIS A 86 -8.15 1.56 -5.65
CA HIS A 86 -8.90 0.31 -5.45
C HIS A 86 -8.00 -0.93 -5.37
N GLY A 87 -6.71 -0.74 -5.20
CA GLY A 87 -5.75 -1.82 -5.05
C GLY A 87 -4.33 -1.38 -5.36
N GLY A 88 -3.37 -2.26 -5.12
CA GLY A 88 -1.96 -1.99 -5.34
C GLY A 88 -1.09 -2.60 -4.26
N LEU A 89 0.08 -1.99 -4.06
CA LEU A 89 1.00 -2.33 -2.98
C LEU A 89 0.96 -1.21 -1.94
N VAL A 90 0.89 -1.60 -0.70
CA VAL A 90 0.99 -0.71 0.45
C VAL A 90 2.14 -1.17 1.33
N GLY A 91 3.01 -0.26 1.74
CA GLY A 91 4.17 -0.59 2.53
C GLY A 91 5.06 0.61 2.81
N TYR A 92 6.31 0.35 3.13
CA TYR A 92 7.30 1.39 3.41
C TYR A 92 8.64 1.03 2.80
N PHE A 93 9.42 2.06 2.51
CA PHE A 93 10.82 1.95 2.17
C PHE A 93 11.68 2.18 3.41
N SER A 94 12.66 1.32 3.63
CA SER A 94 13.66 1.58 4.66
C SER A 94 14.56 2.75 4.25
N TYR A 95 15.22 3.37 5.23
CA TYR A 95 16.19 4.44 4.96
C TYR A 95 17.28 4.02 3.95
N GLU A 96 17.70 2.77 3.99
CA GLU A 96 18.73 2.24 3.08
C GLU A 96 18.31 2.24 1.59
N THR A 97 17.03 2.35 1.29
CA THR A 97 16.54 2.44 -0.10
C THR A 97 17.11 3.66 -0.84
N ILE A 98 17.51 4.71 -0.12
CA ILE A 98 18.17 5.87 -0.72
C ILE A 98 19.44 5.50 -1.49
N ARG A 99 20.09 4.40 -1.15
CA ARG A 99 21.31 3.92 -1.83
C ARG A 99 21.02 3.42 -3.25
N GLU A 100 19.81 2.99 -3.50
CA GLU A 100 19.36 2.58 -4.84
C GLU A 100 19.08 3.79 -5.74
N ILE A 101 18.78 4.93 -5.13
CA ILE A 101 18.42 6.17 -5.85
C ILE A 101 19.67 7.05 -6.02
N GLU A 102 20.49 7.17 -4.98
CA GLU A 102 21.65 8.06 -4.92
C GLU A 102 22.94 7.28 -5.16
N GLY A 103 23.46 7.33 -6.37
CA GLY A 103 24.64 6.57 -6.78
C GLY A 103 25.93 6.84 -5.97
N LYS A 104 26.03 8.02 -5.31
CA LYS A 104 27.14 8.32 -4.41
C LYS A 104 27.08 7.48 -3.14
N LEU A 105 25.90 7.18 -2.64
CA LEU A 105 25.68 6.39 -1.43
C LEU A 105 25.75 4.89 -1.69
N ALA A 106 25.55 4.44 -2.91
CA ALA A 106 25.62 3.03 -3.29
C ALA A 106 26.97 2.38 -2.97
N LYS A 107 28.05 3.17 -3.01
CA LYS A 107 29.43 2.74 -2.76
C LYS A 107 29.87 2.85 -1.29
N SER A 108 29.06 3.43 -0.42
CA SER A 108 29.42 3.59 0.99
C SER A 108 29.17 2.28 1.77
N THR A 109 29.97 2.06 2.82
CA THR A 109 29.78 0.91 3.72
C THR A 109 28.42 0.98 4.39
N LYS A 110 27.66 -0.11 4.30
CA LYS A 110 26.36 -0.22 5.00
C LYS A 110 26.60 -0.24 6.51
N PRO A 111 25.91 0.57 7.30
CA PRO A 111 25.91 0.36 8.73
C PRO A 111 25.33 -1.03 9.03
N LYS A 112 25.95 -1.75 9.98
CA LYS A 112 25.41 -3.03 10.48
C LYS A 112 24.24 -2.75 11.40
N LEU A 113 23.08 -2.43 10.83
CA LEU A 113 21.83 -2.37 11.58
C LEU A 113 21.16 -3.73 11.41
N ASN A 114 21.12 -4.49 12.48
CA ASN A 114 20.32 -5.70 12.57
C ASN A 114 18.92 -5.27 13.01
N TYR A 115 17.96 -5.36 12.11
CA TYR A 115 16.52 -5.26 12.42
C TYR A 115 15.92 -6.65 12.52
#